data_61e1f031bc9ed2f60b53a056dae7390d
#
_entry.id   61e1f031bc9ed2f60b53a056dae7390d
#
_cell.length_a   1.000
_cell.length_b   1.000
_cell.length_c   1.000
_cell.angle_alpha   90.00
_cell.angle_beta   90.00
_cell.angle_gamma   90.00
#
_symmetry.space_group_name_H-M   'P 1'
#
loop_
_entity.id
_entity.type
_entity.pdbx_description
1 polymer ?
#
loop_
_entity_poly.entity_id
_entity_poly.type
_entity_poly.pdbx_seq_one_letter_code
_entity_poly.pdbx_strand_id
1 'polypeptide(L)'
;ELNLMRRYRDEYLVNQKGGEEIVAEYYDIAPTIVNRINRMENSEDVYADIWSRYLHPCVSMIESDNLEACRKLYTDMVYSLRRKYLFS
;
A
#
# COMPACT_ATOMS: atom_id res chain seq x y z
N GLU A 1 -5.88 1.26 -10.48
CA GLU A 1 -4.94 0.61 -11.33
C GLU A 1 -3.72 0.07 -10.59
N LEU A 2 -3.64 -1.23 -10.50
CA LEU A 2 -2.51 -1.84 -9.80
C LEU A 2 -1.18 -1.62 -10.52
N ASN A 3 -1.20 -1.57 -11.86
CA ASN A 3 0.02 -1.30 -12.62
C ASN A 3 0.55 0.10 -12.34
N LEU A 4 -0.32 1.08 -12.21
CA LEU A 4 0.07 2.44 -11.91
C LEU A 4 0.71 2.51 -10.52
N MET A 5 0.15 1.79 -9.54
CA MET A 5 0.72 1.72 -8.20
C MET A 5 2.10 1.06 -8.19
N ARG A 6 2.25 -0.02 -8.96
CA ARG A 6 3.55 -0.70 -9.07
C ARG A 6 4.61 0.19 -9.68
N ARG A 7 4.25 0.93 -10.72
CA ARG A 7 5.17 1.88 -11.36
C ARG A 7 5.56 2.99 -10.39
N TYR A 8 4.58 3.53 -9.65
CA TYR A 8 4.85 4.55 -8.65
C TYR A 8 5.86 4.04 -7.61
N ARG A 9 5.61 2.84 -7.09
CA ARG A 9 6.48 2.23 -6.08
C ARG A 9 7.89 2.03 -6.59
N ASP A 10 8.01 1.44 -7.79
CA ASP A 10 9.30 1.00 -8.31
C ASP A 10 10.10 2.10 -9.00
N GLU A 11 9.43 3.11 -9.55
CA GLU A 11 10.10 4.15 -10.31
C GLU A 11 10.22 5.48 -9.56
N TYR A 12 9.30 5.77 -8.67
CA TYR A 12 9.30 7.03 -7.93
C TYR A 12 9.66 6.83 -6.44
N LEU A 13 8.83 6.07 -5.74
CA LEU A 13 8.93 5.97 -4.28
C LEU A 13 10.27 5.42 -3.81
N VAL A 14 10.77 4.39 -4.48
CA VAL A 14 12.02 3.74 -4.12
C VAL A 14 13.21 4.70 -4.20
N ASN A 15 13.11 5.75 -5.02
CA ASN A 15 14.15 6.74 -5.21
C ASN A 15 14.04 7.97 -4.30
N GLN A 16 12.98 8.04 -3.48
CA GLN A 16 12.79 9.13 -2.54
C GLN A 16 13.46 8.82 -1.22
N LYS A 17 13.94 9.86 -0.55
CA LYS A 17 14.56 9.69 0.77
C LYS A 17 13.56 9.06 1.73
N GLY A 18 13.93 7.93 2.31
CA GLY A 18 13.04 7.18 3.19
C GLY A 18 12.06 6.29 2.44
N GLY A 19 11.88 6.48 1.13
CA GLY A 19 10.96 5.68 0.34
C GLY A 19 11.46 4.26 0.14
N GLU A 20 12.76 4.08 0.01
CA GLU A 20 13.38 2.76 -0.13
C GLU A 20 13.03 1.88 1.08
N GLU A 21 13.05 2.44 2.27
CA GLU A 21 12.71 1.71 3.49
C GLU A 21 11.25 1.31 3.51
N ILE A 22 10.36 2.17 3.03
CA ILE A 22 8.92 1.87 2.96
C ILE A 22 8.67 0.76 1.95
N VAL A 23 9.32 0.79 0.80
CA VAL A 23 9.18 -0.24 -0.22
C VAL A 23 9.70 -1.58 0.30
N ALA A 24 10.85 -1.57 0.98
CA ALA A 24 11.41 -2.79 1.57
C ALA A 24 10.47 -3.38 2.62
N GLU A 25 9.88 -2.54 3.47
CA GLU A 25 8.92 -2.96 4.47
C GLU A 25 7.69 -3.59 3.81
N TYR A 26 7.18 -2.97 2.75
CA TYR A 26 6.05 -3.51 2.00
C TYR A 26 6.35 -4.93 1.48
N TYR A 27 7.49 -5.12 0.85
CA TYR A 27 7.86 -6.45 0.33
C TYR A 27 8.01 -7.48 1.43
N ASP A 28 8.46 -7.06 2.60
CA ASP A 28 8.65 -7.94 3.74
C ASP A 28 7.32 -8.42 4.32
N ILE A 29 6.34 -7.52 4.45
CA ILE A 29 5.10 -7.83 5.16
C ILE A 29 3.94 -8.26 4.26
N ALA A 30 3.94 -7.87 2.99
CA ALA A 30 2.79 -8.11 2.10
C ALA A 30 2.40 -9.58 1.96
N PRO A 31 3.34 -10.52 1.77
CA PRO A 31 2.95 -11.94 1.66
C PRO A 31 2.21 -12.46 2.89
N THR A 32 2.67 -12.09 4.08
CA THR A 32 2.03 -12.51 5.32
C THR A 32 0.63 -11.90 5.45
N ILE A 33 0.50 -10.62 5.13
CA ILE A 33 -0.79 -9.92 5.20
C ILE A 33 -1.79 -10.54 4.23
N VAL A 34 -1.37 -10.79 2.99
CA VAL A 34 -2.23 -11.40 1.98
C VAL A 34 -2.70 -12.79 2.43
N ASN A 35 -1.79 -13.60 2.97
CA ASN A 35 -2.14 -14.93 3.47
C ASN A 35 -3.18 -14.85 4.59
N ARG A 36 -3.02 -13.89 5.50
CA ARG A 36 -3.96 -13.74 6.61
C ARG A 36 -5.33 -13.27 6.14
N ILE A 37 -5.37 -12.30 5.22
CA ILE A 37 -6.63 -11.80 4.69
C ILE A 37 -7.36 -12.92 3.92
N ASN A 38 -6.63 -13.68 3.12
CA ASN A 38 -7.21 -14.75 2.31
C ASN A 38 -7.87 -15.86 3.16
N ARG A 39 -7.49 -15.98 4.42
CA ARG A 39 -8.09 -16.95 5.35
C ARG A 39 -9.37 -16.42 6.00
N MET A 40 -9.66 -15.15 5.84
CA MET A 40 -10.85 -14.54 6.42
C MET A 40 -12.07 -14.80 5.52
N GLU A 41 -13.23 -15.04 6.14
CA GLU A 41 -14.47 -15.26 5.39
C GLU A 41 -14.86 -14.03 4.58
N ASN A 42 -14.55 -12.84 5.10
CA ASN A 42 -14.89 -11.58 4.45
C ASN A 42 -13.71 -10.98 3.70
N SER A 43 -12.82 -11.82 3.15
CA SER A 43 -11.61 -11.35 2.48
C SER A 43 -11.90 -10.34 1.36
N GLU A 44 -12.96 -10.56 0.58
CA GLU A 44 -13.31 -9.63 -0.49
C GLU A 44 -13.66 -8.24 0.05
N ASP A 45 -14.38 -8.19 1.17
CA ASP A 45 -14.72 -6.91 1.81
C ASP A 45 -13.46 -6.22 2.35
N VAL A 46 -12.53 -6.99 2.89
CA VAL A 46 -11.27 -6.44 3.40
C VAL A 46 -10.46 -5.82 2.26
N TYR A 47 -10.33 -6.53 1.14
CA TYR A 47 -9.61 -6.00 -0.02
C TYR A 47 -10.31 -4.77 -0.59
N ALA A 48 -11.64 -4.78 -0.64
CA ALA A 48 -12.39 -3.62 -1.12
C ALA A 48 -12.17 -2.40 -0.23
N ASP A 49 -12.08 -2.61 1.08
CA ASP A 49 -11.80 -1.53 2.03
C ASP A 49 -10.39 -0.96 1.83
N ILE A 50 -9.39 -1.83 1.66
CA ILE A 50 -8.02 -1.39 1.40
C ILE A 50 -7.97 -0.59 0.09
N TRP A 51 -8.65 -1.05 -0.94
CA TRP A 51 -8.73 -0.34 -2.20
C TRP A 51 -9.33 1.06 -2.02
N SER A 52 -10.49 1.14 -1.36
CA SER A 52 -11.19 2.41 -1.16
C SER A 52 -10.41 3.40 -0.31
N ARG A 53 -9.78 2.91 0.76
CA ARG A 53 -9.08 3.78 1.71
C ARG A 53 -7.74 4.24 1.21
N TYR A 54 -7.01 3.38 0.51
CA TYR A 54 -5.61 3.64 0.22
C TYR A 54 -5.28 3.64 -1.26
N LEU A 55 -5.60 2.55 -1.95
CA LEU A 55 -5.10 2.38 -3.31
C LEU A 55 -5.80 3.29 -4.30
N HIS A 56 -7.11 3.38 -4.25
CA HIS A 56 -7.84 4.26 -5.15
C HIS A 56 -7.48 5.74 -4.96
N PRO A 57 -7.42 6.27 -3.73
CA PRO A 57 -6.92 7.64 -3.53
C PRO A 57 -5.50 7.83 -4.03
N CYS A 58 -4.61 6.83 -3.83
CA CYS A 58 -3.24 6.92 -4.34
C CYS A 58 -3.23 7.01 -5.87
N VAL A 59 -4.03 6.21 -6.54
CA VAL A 59 -4.13 6.26 -8.01
C VAL A 59 -4.56 7.66 -8.45
N SER A 60 -5.57 8.23 -7.81
CA SER A 60 -6.04 9.58 -8.12
C SER A 60 -4.95 10.62 -7.92
N MET A 61 -4.17 10.49 -6.85
CA MET A 61 -3.06 11.39 -6.56
C MET A 61 -1.96 11.30 -7.61
N ILE A 62 -1.64 10.07 -8.06
CA ILE A 62 -0.65 9.86 -9.10
C ILE A 62 -1.12 10.49 -10.42
N GLU A 63 -2.38 10.27 -10.77
CA GLU A 63 -2.96 10.82 -11.99
C GLU A 63 -3.00 12.36 -11.99
N SER A 64 -3.08 12.94 -10.79
CA SER A 64 -3.05 14.41 -10.62
C SER A 64 -1.64 14.93 -10.38
N ASP A 65 -0.63 14.09 -10.51
CA ASP A 65 0.78 14.42 -10.27
C ASP A 65 1.04 14.90 -8.84
N ASN A 66 0.23 14.45 -7.90
CA ASN A 66 0.38 14.79 -6.48
C ASN A 66 1.13 13.65 -5.77
N LEU A 67 2.40 13.48 -6.15
CA LEU A 67 3.18 12.31 -5.74
C LEU A 67 3.53 12.31 -4.26
N GLU A 68 3.70 13.50 -3.67
CA GLU A 68 4.03 13.58 -2.24
C GLU A 68 2.85 13.19 -1.36
N ALA A 69 1.63 13.58 -1.75
CA ALA A 69 0.44 13.16 -1.03
C ALA A 69 0.26 11.63 -1.12
N CYS A 70 0.54 11.08 -2.30
CA CYS A 70 0.50 9.63 -2.49
C CYS A 70 1.50 8.93 -1.59
N ARG A 71 2.71 9.49 -1.45
CA ARG A 71 3.74 8.93 -0.57
C ARG A 71 3.27 8.85 0.87
N LYS A 72 2.64 9.89 1.36
CA LYS A 72 2.12 9.91 2.74
C LYS A 72 1.04 8.85 2.94
N LEU A 73 0.11 8.75 2.01
CA LEU A 73 -0.98 7.78 2.11
C LEU A 73 -0.47 6.35 1.97
N TYR A 74 0.46 6.11 1.06
CA TYR A 74 1.07 4.81 0.87
C TYR A 74 1.80 4.37 2.15
N THR A 75 2.55 5.28 2.76
CA THR A 75 3.25 5.02 4.01
C THR A 75 2.27 4.67 5.12
N ASP A 76 1.18 5.44 5.23
CA ASP A 76 0.13 5.17 6.22
C ASP A 76 -0.48 3.79 6.00
N MET A 77 -0.70 3.40 4.74
CA MET A 77 -1.23 2.08 4.41
C MET A 77 -0.30 0.98 4.91
N VAL A 78 0.99 1.07 4.57
CA VAL A 78 1.95 0.04 4.95
C VAL A 78 1.99 -0.15 6.46
N TYR A 79 2.09 0.93 7.22
CA TYR A 79 2.17 0.83 8.66
C TYR A 79 0.84 0.44 9.31
N SER A 80 -0.29 0.88 8.76
CA SER A 80 -1.60 0.50 9.28
C SER A 80 -1.85 -1.00 9.09
N LEU A 81 -1.54 -1.52 7.92
CA LEU A 81 -1.72 -2.94 7.62
C LEU A 81 -0.76 -3.79 8.45
N ARG A 82 0.47 -3.33 8.63
CA ARG A 82 1.44 -4.00 9.47
C ARG A 82 0.92 -4.13 10.91
N ARG A 83 0.44 -3.03 11.46
CA ARG A 83 -0.09 -3.02 12.83
C ARG A 83 -1.28 -3.94 12.97
N LYS A 84 -2.20 -3.88 12.01
CA LYS A 84 -3.44 -4.64 12.08
C LYS A 84 -3.22 -6.15 11.93
N TYR A 85 -2.34 -6.56 11.02
CA TYR A 85 -2.22 -7.97 10.64
C TYR A 85 -0.98 -8.67 11.19
N LEU A 86 0.01 -7.96 11.68
CA LEU A 86 1.23 -8.57 12.22
C LEU A 86 1.35 -8.46 13.75
N PHE A 87 0.70 -7.48 14.37
CA PHE A 87 0.84 -7.24 15.80
C PHE A 87 -0.46 -7.33 16.59
N SER A 88 -1.56 -7.66 15.94
CA SER A 88 -2.84 -7.80 16.65
C SER A 88 -3.31 -9.24 16.71
#